data_d088393b1db318ade14b275cae165840
#
_entry.id   d088393b1db318ade14b275cae165840
#
_cell.length_a   1.000
_cell.length_b   1.000
_cell.length_c   1.000
_cell.angle_alpha   90.00
_cell.angle_beta   90.00
_cell.angle_gamma   90.00
#
_symmetry.space_group_name_H-M   'P 1'
#
loop_
_entity.id
_entity.type
_entity.pdbx_description
1 polymer ?
#
loop_
_entity_poly.entity_id
_entity_poly.type
_entity_poly.pdbx_seq_one_letter_code
_entity_poly.pdbx_strand_id
1 'polypeptide(L)'
;ESEEGNEDEIEESDDDKSVSICSDTDNKKGKKKKKKPTDAKVLYNDAIDLIMELKNDSKVVKPKTQNLTLPWVERFRPKKLSDVISHETITSTLKTFIEKKQFPHLLLSGPPGTGKTSAIMACARELYGDNYSVMVLDINASEERGIDVIRTKVKKFISTKAVFLEDKKVSTFKLVILDEADAMTSDAQAMLVSDMERYTINVRFCLICNYIKKISPSIQSRCT
;
A
#
# COMPACT_ATOMS: atom_id res chain seq x y z
N GLU A 1 49.40 -30.50 -35.30
CA GLU A 1 49.77 -31.35 -34.14
C GLU A 1 48.65 -31.24 -33.16
N SER A 2 47.70 -32.14 -33.26
CA SER A 2 47.55 -33.50 -32.73
C SER A 2 47.07 -33.45 -31.26
N GLU A 3 45.84 -33.92 -31.15
CA GLU A 3 45.32 -35.18 -30.51
C GLU A 3 44.76 -34.93 -29.12
N GLU A 4 43.73 -35.39 -28.79
CA GLU A 4 42.82 -36.56 -28.56
C GLU A 4 42.06 -36.24 -27.28
N GLY A 5 40.80 -36.33 -27.13
CA GLY A 5 39.95 -37.51 -27.15
C GLY A 5 39.77 -38.12 -25.76
N ASN A 6 38.61 -38.01 -25.17
CA ASN A 6 38.05 -39.06 -24.33
C ASN A 6 36.56 -38.80 -24.05
N GLU A 7 35.78 -39.64 -24.67
CA GLU A 7 34.41 -40.04 -24.32
C GLU A 7 34.50 -41.02 -23.17
N ASP A 8 33.73 -40.87 -22.12
CA ASP A 8 33.42 -41.96 -21.19
C ASP A 8 31.91 -42.04 -20.99
N GLU A 9 31.35 -43.04 -21.65
CA GLU A 9 30.06 -43.64 -21.37
C GLU A 9 30.13 -44.38 -20.04
N ILE A 10 29.11 -44.30 -19.18
CA ILE A 10 28.78 -45.33 -18.17
C ILE A 10 27.26 -45.31 -17.95
N GLU A 11 26.62 -46.30 -18.56
CA GLU A 11 25.79 -47.41 -18.06
C GLU A 11 24.59 -47.06 -17.16
N GLU A 12 23.46 -47.43 -17.74
CA GLU A 12 22.16 -47.74 -17.11
C GLU A 12 22.29 -48.94 -16.16
N SER A 13 21.60 -48.88 -15.03
CA SER A 13 21.20 -50.07 -14.30
C SER A 13 19.77 -49.94 -13.78
N ASP A 14 18.90 -50.67 -14.46
CA ASP A 14 17.58 -51.08 -14.02
C ASP A 14 17.66 -51.94 -12.75
N ASP A 15 16.83 -51.65 -11.76
CA ASP A 15 16.42 -52.63 -10.75
C ASP A 15 14.91 -52.55 -10.50
N ASP A 16 14.22 -53.43 -11.18
CA ASP A 16 12.87 -53.89 -10.91
C ASP A 16 12.80 -54.58 -9.53
N LYS A 17 11.92 -54.08 -8.66
CA LYS A 17 11.32 -54.91 -7.60
C LYS A 17 9.84 -54.63 -7.44
N SER A 18 9.10 -55.50 -8.07
CA SER A 18 7.71 -55.80 -7.80
C SER A 18 7.50 -56.29 -6.37
N VAL A 19 6.58 -55.68 -5.61
CA VAL A 19 5.95 -56.31 -4.42
C VAL A 19 4.46 -55.95 -4.37
N SER A 20 3.74 -57.00 -4.65
CA SER A 20 2.39 -57.44 -4.25
C SER A 20 1.41 -56.51 -3.52
N ILE A 21 0.26 -56.53 -4.11
CA ILE A 21 -1.09 -56.20 -3.73
C ILE A 21 -1.48 -56.79 -2.37
N CYS A 22 -1.94 -55.92 -1.42
CA CYS A 22 -2.92 -56.31 -0.42
C CYS A 22 -4.03 -55.26 -0.39
N SER A 23 -5.19 -55.73 -0.76
CA SER A 23 -6.49 -55.05 -0.63
C SER A 23 -6.93 -55.05 0.83
N ASP A 24 -7.17 -53.87 1.39
CA ASP A 24 -8.11 -53.71 2.51
C ASP A 24 -8.95 -52.45 2.31
N THR A 25 -10.20 -52.74 2.10
CA THR A 25 -11.31 -51.81 2.05
C THR A 25 -11.65 -51.33 3.45
N ASP A 26 -11.37 -50.04 3.76
CA ASP A 26 -12.00 -49.37 4.88
C ASP A 26 -12.56 -48.02 4.48
N ASN A 27 -13.86 -48.03 4.42
CA ASN A 27 -14.80 -46.96 4.13
C ASN A 27 -14.86 -45.97 5.30
N LYS A 28 -14.00 -44.95 5.32
CA LYS A 28 -14.16 -43.81 6.24
C LYS A 28 -14.63 -42.58 5.50
N LYS A 29 -15.95 -42.35 5.55
CA LYS A 29 -16.62 -41.10 5.22
C LYS A 29 -15.93 -39.93 5.92
N GLY A 30 -14.99 -39.26 5.25
CA GLY A 30 -14.40 -38.01 5.68
C GLY A 30 -15.46 -36.91 5.60
N LYS A 31 -16.03 -36.55 6.75
CA LYS A 31 -16.85 -35.34 6.89
C LYS A 31 -16.03 -34.14 6.50
N LYS A 32 -16.26 -33.55 5.31
CA LYS A 32 -15.80 -32.21 4.95
C LYS A 32 -16.39 -31.24 5.97
N LYS A 33 -15.57 -30.81 6.94
CA LYS A 33 -15.89 -29.68 7.81
C LYS A 33 -16.03 -28.45 6.91
N LYS A 34 -17.26 -28.00 6.66
CA LYS A 34 -17.55 -26.68 6.10
C LYS A 34 -16.99 -25.66 7.11
N LYS A 35 -15.92 -24.97 6.75
CA LYS A 35 -15.42 -23.81 7.52
C LYS A 35 -16.54 -22.80 7.60
N LYS A 36 -16.92 -22.43 8.82
CA LYS A 36 -17.98 -21.46 9.11
C LYS A 36 -17.54 -20.07 8.61
N PRO A 37 -18.46 -19.22 8.11
CA PRO A 37 -18.14 -17.88 7.61
C PRO A 37 -17.78 -16.87 8.70
N THR A 38 -17.51 -17.32 9.92
CA THR A 38 -17.22 -16.49 11.08
C THR A 38 -15.77 -15.97 11.07
N ASP A 39 -14.85 -16.65 10.40
CA ASP A 39 -13.41 -16.31 10.46
C ASP A 39 -13.06 -15.05 9.67
N ALA A 40 -13.79 -14.74 8.59
CA ALA A 40 -13.51 -13.56 7.77
C ALA A 40 -13.87 -12.23 8.46
N LYS A 41 -14.97 -12.20 9.24
CA LYS A 41 -15.38 -10.99 9.98
C LYS A 41 -14.50 -10.71 11.19
N VAL A 42 -13.98 -11.75 11.84
CA VAL A 42 -13.05 -11.60 12.96
C VAL A 42 -11.71 -11.06 12.46
N LEU A 43 -11.16 -11.64 11.40
CA LEU A 43 -9.94 -11.15 10.74
C LEU A 43 -10.09 -9.71 10.21
N TYR A 44 -11.30 -9.31 9.83
CA TYR A 44 -11.62 -7.95 9.43
C TYR A 44 -11.51 -6.97 10.59
N ASN A 45 -12.15 -7.28 11.70
CA ASN A 45 -12.14 -6.40 12.86
C ASN A 45 -10.73 -6.29 13.44
N ASP A 46 -9.98 -7.40 13.51
CA ASP A 46 -8.58 -7.40 13.97
C ASP A 46 -7.68 -6.55 13.06
N ALA A 47 -7.89 -6.60 11.74
CA ALA A 47 -7.15 -5.75 10.80
C ALA A 47 -7.52 -4.26 10.92
N ILE A 48 -8.80 -3.95 11.16
CA ILE A 48 -9.25 -2.57 11.45
C ILE A 48 -8.65 -2.07 12.75
N ASP A 49 -8.68 -2.87 13.80
CA ASP A 49 -8.16 -2.50 15.11
C ASP A 49 -6.65 -2.24 15.05
N LEU A 50 -5.89 -3.09 14.34
CA LEU A 50 -4.47 -2.88 14.10
C LEU A 50 -4.17 -1.59 13.30
N ILE A 51 -4.98 -1.30 12.27
CA ILE A 51 -4.83 -0.06 11.48
C ILE A 51 -5.25 1.16 12.31
N MET A 52 -6.26 1.01 13.17
CA MET A 52 -6.69 2.06 14.09
C MET A 52 -5.63 2.34 15.16
N GLU A 53 -4.94 1.32 15.69
CA GLU A 53 -3.79 1.49 16.58
C GLU A 53 -2.65 2.25 15.89
N LEU A 54 -2.30 1.89 14.66
CA LEU A 54 -1.28 2.58 13.88
C LEU A 54 -1.61 4.06 13.63
N LYS A 55 -2.90 4.40 13.60
CA LYS A 55 -3.38 5.78 13.42
C LYS A 55 -3.55 6.52 14.74
N ASN A 56 -3.75 5.82 15.86
CA ASN A 56 -3.90 6.45 17.17
C ASN A 56 -2.58 7.00 17.73
N ASP A 57 -1.43 6.47 17.29
CA ASP A 57 -0.12 7.08 17.58
C ASP A 57 0.08 8.43 16.88
N SER A 58 -0.64 8.69 15.81
CA SER A 58 -0.83 10.01 15.20
C SER A 58 -2.23 10.47 15.61
N LYS A 59 -2.39 11.46 16.45
CA LYS A 59 -3.67 12.00 16.97
C LYS A 59 -4.76 12.09 15.90
N VAL A 60 -5.37 10.96 15.51
CA VAL A 60 -6.50 10.95 14.59
C VAL A 60 -7.78 10.96 15.39
N VAL A 61 -8.39 12.12 15.41
CA VAL A 61 -9.72 12.38 15.94
C VAL A 61 -10.73 11.48 15.21
N LYS A 62 -11.40 10.61 15.96
CA LYS A 62 -12.49 9.77 15.47
C LYS A 62 -13.60 10.63 14.90
N PRO A 63 -14.11 10.40 13.67
CA PRO A 63 -15.22 11.17 13.13
C PRO A 63 -16.57 10.65 13.66
N LYS A 64 -16.88 10.93 14.91
CA LYS A 64 -18.26 10.87 15.41
C LYS A 64 -18.41 11.96 16.46
N THR A 65 -18.83 13.09 16.02
CA THR A 65 -19.68 14.13 16.64
C THR A 65 -19.37 15.50 16.06
N GLN A 66 -20.37 16.05 15.43
CA GLN A 66 -20.60 17.45 15.12
C GLN A 66 -19.36 18.30 14.74
N ASN A 67 -19.33 18.67 13.48
CA ASN A 67 -18.37 19.56 12.79
C ASN A 67 -18.15 20.96 13.41
N LEU A 68 -18.63 21.22 14.61
CA LEU A 68 -18.61 22.55 15.23
C LEU A 68 -17.31 22.84 16.00
N THR A 69 -16.56 21.80 16.39
CA THR A 69 -15.33 21.93 17.20
C THR A 69 -14.03 21.83 16.37
N LEU A 70 -14.14 21.49 15.09
CA LEU A 70 -12.95 21.40 14.21
C LEU A 70 -12.50 22.80 13.78
N PRO A 71 -11.18 23.05 13.68
CA PRO A 71 -10.64 24.26 13.08
C PRO A 71 -11.21 24.48 11.66
N TRP A 72 -11.40 25.74 11.29
CA TRP A 72 -11.98 26.08 9.99
C TRP A 72 -11.24 25.45 8.81
N VAL A 73 -9.92 25.37 8.88
CA VAL A 73 -9.07 24.75 7.84
C VAL A 73 -9.46 23.29 7.59
N GLU A 74 -9.71 22.51 8.65
CA GLU A 74 -10.13 21.11 8.53
C GLU A 74 -11.61 20.98 8.15
N ARG A 75 -12.45 21.89 8.65
CA ARG A 75 -13.88 21.88 8.36
C ARG A 75 -14.21 22.14 6.89
N PHE A 76 -13.46 23.06 6.26
CA PHE A 76 -13.63 23.43 4.85
C PHE A 76 -12.68 22.72 3.89
N ARG A 77 -11.92 21.73 4.37
CA ARG A 77 -11.07 20.92 3.50
C ARG A 77 -11.92 20.19 2.44
N PRO A 78 -11.58 20.31 1.15
CA PRO A 78 -12.34 19.69 0.07
C PRO A 78 -12.47 18.18 0.26
N LYS A 79 -13.67 17.65 0.06
CA LYS A 79 -13.96 16.23 0.19
C LYS A 79 -13.92 15.50 -1.15
N LYS A 80 -14.14 16.24 -2.25
CA LYS A 80 -14.12 15.73 -3.62
C LYS A 80 -13.11 16.53 -4.44
N LEU A 81 -12.60 15.93 -5.50
CA LEU A 81 -11.72 16.63 -6.44
C LEU A 81 -12.42 17.81 -7.13
N SER A 82 -13.75 17.74 -7.32
CA SER A 82 -14.56 18.83 -7.86
C SER A 82 -14.58 20.08 -6.98
N ASP A 83 -14.32 19.92 -5.68
CA ASP A 83 -14.35 21.01 -4.71
C ASP A 83 -13.01 21.76 -4.62
N VAL A 84 -11.98 21.25 -5.31
CA VAL A 84 -10.65 21.88 -5.40
C VAL A 84 -10.70 22.96 -6.47
N ILE A 85 -10.64 24.20 -6.06
CA ILE A 85 -10.86 25.39 -6.91
C ILE A 85 -9.64 25.72 -7.79
N SER A 86 -8.45 25.23 -7.47
CA SER A 86 -7.21 25.56 -8.20
C SER A 86 -6.64 24.33 -8.91
N HIS A 87 -5.78 24.59 -9.91
CA HIS A 87 -5.00 23.54 -10.58
C HIS A 87 -5.85 22.55 -11.41
N GLU A 88 -6.69 23.05 -12.30
CA GLU A 88 -7.55 22.23 -13.16
C GLU A 88 -6.76 21.12 -13.90
N THR A 89 -5.54 21.42 -14.35
CA THR A 89 -4.67 20.44 -15.02
C THR A 89 -4.28 19.30 -14.09
N ILE A 90 -3.96 19.59 -12.82
CA ILE A 90 -3.60 18.56 -11.83
C ILE A 90 -4.83 17.75 -11.46
N THR A 91 -5.96 18.40 -11.20
CA THR A 91 -7.21 17.70 -10.84
C THR A 91 -7.73 16.84 -11.97
N SER A 92 -7.63 17.27 -13.24
CA SER A 92 -7.99 16.46 -14.40
C SER A 92 -7.07 15.27 -14.59
N THR A 93 -5.76 15.45 -14.35
CA THR A 93 -4.79 14.35 -14.38
C THR A 93 -5.08 13.31 -13.29
N LEU A 94 -5.34 13.75 -12.05
CA LEU A 94 -5.71 12.86 -10.95
C LEU A 94 -7.01 12.10 -11.24
N LYS A 95 -8.02 12.76 -11.82
CA LYS A 95 -9.25 12.09 -12.27
C LYS A 95 -8.98 11.02 -13.30
N THR A 96 -8.12 11.31 -14.28
CA THR A 96 -7.72 10.33 -15.31
C THR A 96 -7.04 9.11 -14.69
N PHE A 97 -6.19 9.28 -13.66
CA PHE A 97 -5.57 8.16 -12.95
C PHE A 97 -6.59 7.30 -12.19
N ILE A 98 -7.61 7.93 -11.59
CA ILE A 98 -8.69 7.23 -10.92
C ILE A 98 -9.52 6.42 -11.93
N GLU A 99 -9.94 7.04 -13.03
CA GLU A 99 -10.77 6.41 -14.08
C GLU A 99 -10.07 5.23 -14.74
N LYS A 100 -8.78 5.39 -15.06
CA LYS A 100 -7.97 4.33 -15.67
C LYS A 100 -7.52 3.27 -14.67
N LYS A 101 -7.75 3.46 -13.37
CA LYS A 101 -7.22 2.61 -12.27
C LYS A 101 -5.71 2.38 -12.35
N GLN A 102 -4.99 3.31 -12.96
CA GLN A 102 -3.54 3.31 -13.12
C GLN A 102 -2.96 4.47 -12.35
N PHE A 103 -2.72 4.26 -11.07
CA PHE A 103 -2.18 5.28 -10.18
C PHE A 103 -0.68 5.10 -10.03
N PRO A 104 0.15 6.06 -10.50
CA PRO A 104 1.61 6.00 -10.33
C PRO A 104 2.01 6.40 -8.90
N HIS A 105 3.31 6.31 -8.60
CA HIS A 105 3.85 7.05 -7.46
C HIS A 105 3.81 8.54 -7.80
N LEU A 106 3.35 9.38 -6.88
CA LEU A 106 3.18 10.81 -7.07
C LEU A 106 4.17 11.61 -6.25
N LEU A 107 4.66 12.71 -6.82
CA LEU A 107 5.43 13.72 -6.11
C LEU A 107 4.79 15.08 -6.32
N LEU A 108 4.09 15.59 -5.29
CA LEU A 108 3.48 16.89 -5.31
C LEU A 108 4.41 17.93 -4.69
N SER A 109 4.97 18.80 -5.51
CA SER A 109 5.87 19.87 -5.06
C SER A 109 5.28 21.26 -5.31
N GLY A 110 5.61 22.20 -4.44
CA GLY A 110 5.20 23.59 -4.61
C GLY A 110 5.15 24.37 -3.30
N PRO A 111 4.90 25.68 -3.35
CA PRO A 111 4.85 26.55 -2.16
C PRO A 111 3.82 26.06 -1.13
N PRO A 112 4.00 26.40 0.15
CA PRO A 112 2.99 26.11 1.17
C PRO A 112 1.66 26.81 0.83
N GLY A 113 0.54 26.21 1.26
CA GLY A 113 -0.79 26.79 1.07
C GLY A 113 -1.41 26.59 -0.32
N THR A 114 -0.75 25.90 -1.25
CA THR A 114 -1.27 25.64 -2.62
C THR A 114 -2.29 24.50 -2.69
N GLY A 115 -2.63 23.86 -1.58
CA GLY A 115 -3.66 22.83 -1.54
C GLY A 115 -3.18 21.41 -1.90
N LYS A 116 -1.87 21.12 -1.95
CA LYS A 116 -1.29 19.81 -2.30
C LYS A 116 -1.88 18.66 -1.47
N THR A 117 -1.84 18.82 -0.15
CA THR A 117 -2.38 17.83 0.81
C THR A 117 -3.89 17.68 0.65
N SER A 118 -4.61 18.79 0.47
CA SER A 118 -6.06 18.78 0.27
C SER A 118 -6.46 18.06 -1.02
N ALA A 119 -5.73 18.28 -2.11
CA ALA A 119 -5.99 17.64 -3.40
C ALA A 119 -5.81 16.12 -3.35
N ILE A 120 -4.71 15.63 -2.76
CA ILE A 120 -4.48 14.18 -2.67
C ILE A 120 -5.44 13.51 -1.69
N MET A 121 -5.81 14.17 -0.60
CA MET A 121 -6.82 13.64 0.32
C MET A 121 -8.21 13.56 -0.31
N ALA A 122 -8.61 14.56 -1.11
CA ALA A 122 -9.85 14.51 -1.87
C ALA A 122 -9.82 13.39 -2.92
N CYS A 123 -8.69 13.24 -3.64
CA CYS A 123 -8.44 12.15 -4.58
C CYS A 123 -8.57 10.79 -3.90
N ALA A 124 -7.93 10.60 -2.76
CA ALA A 124 -7.96 9.36 -2.01
C ALA A 124 -9.37 9.00 -1.49
N ARG A 125 -10.14 9.99 -1.05
CA ARG A 125 -11.54 9.79 -0.64
C ARG A 125 -12.42 9.37 -1.82
N GLU A 126 -12.20 9.95 -3.00
CA GLU A 126 -12.92 9.58 -4.21
C GLU A 126 -12.54 8.18 -4.70
N LEU A 127 -11.26 7.81 -4.58
CA LEU A 127 -10.73 6.51 -4.99
C LEU A 127 -11.21 5.35 -4.10
N TYR A 128 -11.23 5.53 -2.78
CA TYR A 128 -11.49 4.47 -1.81
C TYR A 128 -12.86 4.55 -1.14
N GLY A 129 -13.55 5.68 -1.18
CA GLY A 129 -14.85 5.86 -0.55
C GLY A 129 -14.85 5.45 0.93
N ASP A 130 -15.73 4.52 1.31
CA ASP A 130 -15.88 4.03 2.68
C ASP A 130 -14.64 3.28 3.20
N ASN A 131 -13.82 2.73 2.29
CA ASN A 131 -12.59 2.01 2.63
C ASN A 131 -11.38 2.92 2.85
N TYR A 132 -11.55 4.25 2.80
CA TYR A 132 -10.48 5.23 2.97
C TYR A 132 -9.63 4.96 4.23
N SER A 133 -10.27 4.68 5.36
CA SER A 133 -9.59 4.49 6.64
C SER A 133 -8.65 3.27 6.66
N VAL A 134 -8.93 2.27 5.84
CA VAL A 134 -8.17 1.01 5.77
C VAL A 134 -7.13 1.03 4.65
N MET A 135 -7.42 1.75 3.55
CA MET A 135 -6.61 1.75 2.34
C MET A 135 -5.62 2.91 2.24
N VAL A 136 -5.76 3.92 3.09
CA VAL A 136 -4.91 5.12 3.07
C VAL A 136 -4.17 5.26 4.40
N LEU A 137 -2.85 5.38 4.33
CA LEU A 137 -2.00 5.76 5.45
C LEU A 137 -1.46 7.15 5.20
N ASP A 138 -1.75 8.08 6.11
CA ASP A 138 -1.29 9.46 6.09
C ASP A 138 -0.27 9.67 7.20
N ILE A 139 0.92 10.10 6.84
CA ILE A 139 2.05 10.32 7.76
C ILE A 139 2.63 11.71 7.50
N ASN A 140 2.75 12.51 8.55
CA ASN A 140 3.53 13.73 8.50
C ASN A 140 5.00 13.45 8.85
N ALA A 141 5.88 13.57 7.86
CA ALA A 141 7.30 13.26 8.02
C ALA A 141 8.04 14.26 8.93
N SER A 142 7.49 15.43 9.20
CA SER A 142 8.07 16.42 10.12
C SER A 142 7.80 16.08 11.59
N GLU A 143 6.65 15.47 11.88
CA GLU A 143 6.30 15.04 13.24
C GLU A 143 7.00 13.73 13.60
N GLU A 144 7.11 12.83 12.64
CA GLU A 144 7.69 11.50 12.81
C GLU A 144 9.14 11.47 12.32
N ARG A 145 10.03 12.23 12.98
CA ARG A 145 11.45 12.40 12.56
C ARG A 145 12.30 11.14 12.62
N GLY A 146 11.81 10.08 13.27
CA GLY A 146 12.54 8.80 13.39
C GLY A 146 12.35 7.94 12.12
N ILE A 147 13.46 7.60 11.46
CA ILE A 147 13.49 6.66 10.32
C ILE A 147 12.75 5.37 10.65
N ASP A 148 12.96 4.85 11.87
CA ASP A 148 12.40 3.59 12.32
C ASP A 148 10.87 3.66 12.52
N VAL A 149 10.35 4.81 12.91
CA VAL A 149 8.90 5.01 13.12
C VAL A 149 8.18 4.97 11.78
N ILE A 150 8.61 5.77 10.81
CA ILE A 150 8.04 5.78 9.45
C ILE A 150 8.14 4.39 8.84
N ARG A 151 9.31 3.77 8.91
CA ARG A 151 9.56 2.42 8.38
C ARG A 151 8.63 1.39 9.00
N THR A 152 8.50 1.40 10.32
CA THR A 152 7.67 0.43 11.04
C THR A 152 6.19 0.61 10.70
N LYS A 153 5.68 1.85 10.66
CA LYS A 153 4.30 2.16 10.29
C LYS A 153 4.00 1.75 8.85
N VAL A 154 4.86 2.14 7.91
CA VAL A 154 4.71 1.79 6.50
C VAL A 154 4.74 0.28 6.32
N LYS A 155 5.72 -0.44 6.90
CA LYS A 155 5.79 -1.90 6.79
C LYS A 155 4.59 -2.61 7.39
N LYS A 156 4.16 -2.22 8.58
CA LYS A 156 2.95 -2.78 9.21
C LYS A 156 1.73 -2.55 8.34
N PHE A 157 1.55 -1.34 7.80
CA PHE A 157 0.44 -1.01 6.92
C PHE A 157 0.47 -1.84 5.63
N ILE A 158 1.63 -2.01 5.00
CA ILE A 158 1.78 -2.79 3.78
C ILE A 158 1.50 -4.27 4.04
N SER A 159 2.01 -4.84 5.16
CA SER A 159 1.86 -6.25 5.50
C SER A 159 0.43 -6.64 5.84
N THR A 160 -0.41 -5.69 6.26
CA THR A 160 -1.84 -5.95 6.47
C THR A 160 -2.47 -6.29 5.13
N LYS A 161 -2.89 -7.54 4.95
CA LYS A 161 -3.55 -7.97 3.72
C LYS A 161 -4.82 -7.14 3.52
N ALA A 162 -5.01 -6.63 2.31
CA ALA A 162 -6.29 -6.05 1.92
C ALA A 162 -7.31 -7.19 1.77
N VAL A 163 -7.89 -7.63 2.88
CA VAL A 163 -8.85 -8.74 2.97
C VAL A 163 -10.17 -8.43 2.22
N PHE A 164 -10.29 -7.22 1.69
CA PHE A 164 -11.54 -6.63 1.20
C PHE A 164 -11.68 -6.57 -0.31
N LEU A 165 -10.81 -7.23 -1.06
CA LEU A 165 -10.84 -7.16 -2.53
C LEU A 165 -11.86 -8.10 -3.17
N GLU A 166 -12.85 -8.60 -2.45
CA GLU A 166 -13.99 -9.32 -3.06
C GLU A 166 -14.94 -8.39 -3.82
N ASP A 167 -15.01 -7.12 -3.45
CA ASP A 167 -15.75 -6.11 -4.21
C ASP A 167 -14.89 -5.58 -5.36
N LYS A 168 -15.20 -6.02 -6.59
CA LYS A 168 -14.55 -5.61 -7.85
C LYS A 168 -14.52 -4.10 -8.13
N LYS A 169 -15.10 -3.28 -7.25
CA LYS A 169 -15.17 -1.81 -7.37
C LYS A 169 -14.02 -1.07 -6.67
N VAL A 170 -13.31 -1.72 -5.73
CA VAL A 170 -12.27 -1.06 -4.94
C VAL A 170 -10.92 -1.20 -5.64
N SER A 171 -10.11 -0.16 -5.53
CA SER A 171 -8.72 -0.15 -6.05
C SER A 171 -7.90 -1.25 -5.41
N THR A 172 -7.11 -1.93 -6.22
CA THR A 172 -6.30 -3.10 -5.81
C THR A 172 -5.05 -2.75 -5.02
N PHE A 173 -4.74 -1.48 -4.83
CA PHE A 173 -3.53 -0.99 -4.15
C PHE A 173 -3.87 -0.11 -2.95
N LYS A 174 -2.96 -0.03 -2.00
CA LYS A 174 -2.98 0.88 -0.86
C LYS A 174 -2.26 2.17 -1.19
N LEU A 175 -2.66 3.27 -0.59
CA LEU A 175 -2.03 4.58 -0.75
C LEU A 175 -1.33 4.99 0.54
N VAL A 176 -0.05 5.31 0.44
CA VAL A 176 0.74 5.92 1.52
C VAL A 176 1.01 7.37 1.14
N ILE A 177 0.52 8.29 1.95
CA ILE A 177 0.74 9.73 1.81
C ILE A 177 1.81 10.14 2.81
N LEU A 178 2.89 10.73 2.31
CA LEU A 178 3.97 11.30 3.13
C LEU A 178 3.96 12.80 2.96
N ASP A 179 3.39 13.50 3.94
CA ASP A 179 3.39 14.96 3.95
C ASP A 179 4.69 15.51 4.53
N GLU A 180 5.12 16.68 4.07
CA GLU A 180 6.37 17.30 4.42
C GLU A 180 7.60 16.39 4.21
N ALA A 181 7.60 15.63 3.10
CA ALA A 181 8.67 14.66 2.79
C ALA A 181 10.07 15.30 2.70
N ASP A 182 10.17 16.59 2.49
CA ASP A 182 11.42 17.36 2.52
C ASP A 182 12.01 17.53 3.94
N ALA A 183 11.31 17.10 4.98
CA ALA A 183 11.82 17.00 6.35
C ALA A 183 12.52 15.65 6.63
N MET A 184 12.38 14.68 5.73
CA MET A 184 13.00 13.36 5.87
C MET A 184 14.52 13.42 5.71
N THR A 185 15.23 12.60 6.50
CA THR A 185 16.68 12.42 6.33
C THR A 185 17.01 11.68 5.03
N SER A 186 18.26 11.81 4.55
CA SER A 186 18.74 11.09 3.36
C SER A 186 18.58 9.57 3.47
N ASP A 187 18.84 9.02 4.66
CA ASP A 187 18.74 7.60 4.91
C ASP A 187 17.29 7.11 4.89
N ALA A 188 16.35 7.92 5.43
CA ALA A 188 14.93 7.63 5.36
C ALA A 188 14.44 7.64 3.90
N GLN A 189 14.91 8.58 3.09
CA GLN A 189 14.59 8.63 1.67
C GLN A 189 15.17 7.44 0.89
N ALA A 190 16.41 7.03 1.17
CA ALA A 190 17.02 5.86 0.53
C ALA A 190 16.25 4.56 0.85
N MET A 191 15.79 4.43 2.09
CA MET A 191 14.95 3.30 2.48
C MET A 191 13.58 3.32 1.80
N LEU A 192 12.98 4.51 1.68
CA LEU A 192 11.70 4.65 0.98
C LEU A 192 11.82 4.21 -0.49
N VAL A 193 12.92 4.53 -1.16
CA VAL A 193 13.20 4.05 -2.52
C VAL A 193 13.16 2.52 -2.59
N SER A 194 13.80 1.84 -1.64
CA SER A 194 13.78 0.37 -1.58
C SER A 194 12.37 -0.19 -1.35
N ASP A 195 11.58 0.47 -0.50
CA ASP A 195 10.20 0.07 -0.25
C ASP A 195 9.30 0.36 -1.47
N MET A 196 9.49 1.47 -2.18
CA MET A 196 8.79 1.78 -3.43
C MET A 196 9.03 0.70 -4.49
N GLU A 197 10.25 0.22 -4.66
CA GLU A 197 10.59 -0.84 -5.61
C GLU A 197 9.99 -2.19 -5.20
N ARG A 198 10.10 -2.53 -3.92
CA ARG A 198 9.64 -3.82 -3.40
C ARG A 198 8.13 -3.99 -3.45
N TYR A 199 7.38 -2.92 -3.18
CA TYR A 199 5.92 -2.98 -3.00
C TYR A 199 5.12 -2.33 -4.13
N THR A 200 5.74 -2.05 -5.27
CA THR A 200 5.14 -1.38 -6.44
C THR A 200 3.82 -2.02 -6.89
N ILE A 201 3.61 -3.31 -6.70
CA ILE A 201 2.38 -4.00 -7.13
C ILE A 201 1.19 -3.58 -6.26
N ASN A 202 1.38 -3.51 -4.94
CA ASN A 202 0.29 -3.42 -3.97
C ASN A 202 0.16 -2.06 -3.29
N VAL A 203 1.14 -1.17 -3.45
CA VAL A 203 1.20 0.12 -2.77
C VAL A 203 1.59 1.23 -3.72
N ARG A 204 0.97 2.38 -3.54
CA ARG A 204 1.38 3.63 -4.18
C ARG A 204 1.79 4.64 -3.13
N PHE A 205 2.84 5.35 -3.42
CA PHE A 205 3.33 6.41 -2.56
C PHE A 205 3.00 7.76 -3.18
N CYS A 206 2.52 8.67 -2.34
CA CYS A 206 2.34 10.07 -2.69
C CYS A 206 3.17 10.91 -1.71
N LEU A 207 4.22 11.52 -2.23
CA LEU A 207 5.07 12.41 -1.46
C LEU A 207 4.64 13.86 -1.70
N ILE A 208 4.56 14.62 -0.63
CA ILE A 208 4.24 16.05 -0.67
C ILE A 208 5.44 16.80 -0.10
N CYS A 209 5.96 17.77 -0.84
CA CYS A 209 7.08 18.56 -0.40
C CYS A 209 6.91 20.04 -0.77
N ASN A 210 7.57 20.91 -0.02
CA ASN A 210 7.66 22.33 -0.36
C ASN A 210 8.90 22.62 -1.21
N TYR A 211 9.99 21.90 -0.96
CA TYR A 211 11.28 22.09 -1.62
C TYR A 211 11.74 20.82 -2.31
N ILE A 212 11.52 20.72 -3.63
CA ILE A 212 11.87 19.55 -4.43
C ILE A 212 13.37 19.22 -4.38
N LYS A 213 14.24 20.23 -4.20
CA LYS A 213 15.70 20.06 -4.10
C LYS A 213 16.13 19.23 -2.89
N LYS A 214 15.30 19.08 -1.86
CA LYS A 214 15.57 18.25 -0.69
C LYS A 214 15.16 16.80 -0.90
N ILE A 215 14.44 16.50 -1.96
CA ILE A 215 14.05 15.14 -2.31
C ILE A 215 15.14 14.52 -3.19
N SER A 216 15.55 13.31 -2.85
CA SER A 216 16.61 12.61 -3.58
C SER A 216 16.24 12.39 -5.05
N PRO A 217 17.18 12.49 -5.99
CA PRO A 217 16.94 12.22 -7.42
C PRO A 217 16.38 10.81 -7.67
N SER A 218 16.74 9.85 -6.81
CA SER A 218 16.26 8.49 -6.88
C SER A 218 14.74 8.37 -6.64
N ILE A 219 14.17 9.20 -5.76
CA ILE A 219 12.72 9.29 -5.57
C ILE A 219 12.09 10.03 -6.74
N GLN A 220 12.67 11.16 -7.14
CA GLN A 220 12.13 11.97 -8.23
C GLN A 220 11.99 11.18 -9.55
N SER A 221 12.95 10.32 -9.86
CA SER A 221 12.92 9.50 -11.09
C SER A 221 11.85 8.40 -11.07
N ARG A 222 11.30 8.05 -9.91
CA ARG A 222 10.28 7.01 -9.73
C ARG A 222 8.87 7.55 -9.56
N CYS A 223 8.74 8.86 -9.42
CA CYS A 223 7.47 9.55 -9.25
C CYS A 223 7.08 10.33 -10.51
N THR A 224 5.80 10.54 -10.65
CA THR A 224 5.20 11.42 -11.66
C THR A 224 4.83 12.73 -11.01
#